data_d8afc4e66093753b663663e9f4f970eb
#
_entry.id   d8afc4e66093753b663663e9f4f970eb
#
_cell.length_a   1.000
_cell.length_b   1.000
_cell.length_c   1.000
_cell.angle_alpha   90.00
_cell.angle_beta   90.00
_cell.angle_gamma   90.00
#
_symmetry.space_group_name_H-M   'P 1'
#
loop_
_entity.id
_entity.type
_entity.pdbx_description
1 polymer ?
#
loop_
_entity_poly.entity_id
_entity_poly.type
_entity_poly.pdbx_seq_one_letter_code
_entity_poly.pdbx_strand_id
1 'polypeptide(L)'
;MKHYIIVKFSETVKEKEALYPEIEVLFKKAEKIEGIHQVSFYPSVIDLPNRYDFMILIELEREALAVFDASAIHRDWKAKYGSLLTAKTIFDCC
;
A
#
# COMPACT_ATOMS: atom_id res chain seq x y z
N MET A 1 11.10 -11.66 -2.68
CA MET A 1 11.11 -10.40 -3.46
C MET A 1 10.50 -9.28 -2.66
N LYS A 2 10.65 -8.07 -3.13
CA LYS A 2 10.09 -6.87 -2.52
C LYS A 2 9.08 -6.25 -3.49
N HIS A 3 7.87 -6.02 -3.00
CA HIS A 3 6.78 -5.42 -3.76
C HIS A 3 6.45 -4.07 -3.14
N TYR A 4 6.65 -3.00 -3.90
CA TYR A 4 6.43 -1.63 -3.42
C TYR A 4 5.15 -1.07 -4.02
N ILE A 5 4.33 -0.49 -3.17
CA ILE A 5 3.12 0.24 -3.58
C ILE A 5 3.31 1.67 -3.10
N ILE A 6 3.40 2.61 -4.03
CA ILE A 6 3.68 4.02 -3.71
C ILE A 6 2.47 4.82 -4.17
N VAL A 7 1.87 5.59 -3.27
CA VAL A 7 0.60 6.24 -3.58
C VAL A 7 0.59 7.72 -3.23
N LYS A 8 -0.24 8.45 -3.98
CA LYS A 8 -0.51 9.86 -3.76
C LYS A 8 -2.01 10.06 -3.73
N PHE A 9 -2.51 10.68 -2.67
CA PHE A 9 -3.91 11.04 -2.56
C PHE A 9 -4.26 12.22 -3.44
N SER A 10 -5.53 12.26 -3.85
CA SER A 10 -6.11 13.42 -4.50
C SER A 10 -6.12 14.61 -3.56
N GLU A 11 -6.09 15.82 -4.11
CA GLU A 11 -6.15 17.07 -3.33
C GLU A 11 -7.45 17.21 -2.54
N THR A 12 -8.48 16.45 -2.90
CA THR A 12 -9.74 16.46 -2.18
C THR A 12 -9.65 15.79 -0.81
N VAL A 13 -8.62 14.99 -0.56
CA VAL A 13 -8.39 14.34 0.73
C VAL A 13 -7.61 15.32 1.61
N LYS A 14 -8.28 15.94 2.59
CA LYS A 14 -7.69 17.02 3.39
C LYS A 14 -6.90 16.52 4.60
N GLU A 15 -7.33 15.41 5.21
CA GLU A 15 -6.71 14.88 6.41
C GLU A 15 -6.19 13.47 6.15
N LYS A 16 -5.27 13.36 5.20
CA LYS A 16 -4.76 12.06 4.75
C LYS A 16 -4.08 11.27 5.87
N GLU A 17 -3.39 11.97 6.80
CA GLU A 17 -2.71 11.31 7.91
C GLU A 17 -3.68 10.55 8.83
N ALA A 18 -4.94 10.99 8.88
CA ALA A 18 -5.95 10.29 9.68
C ALA A 18 -6.28 8.91 9.10
N LEU A 19 -6.03 8.70 7.81
CA LEU A 19 -6.27 7.41 7.14
C LEU A 19 -5.11 6.43 7.32
N TYR A 20 -3.90 6.91 7.65
CA TYR A 20 -2.71 6.07 7.67
C TYR A 20 -2.80 4.89 8.65
N PRO A 21 -3.26 5.07 9.90
CA PRO A 21 -3.35 3.92 10.82
C PRO A 21 -4.25 2.81 10.30
N GLU A 22 -5.40 3.14 9.71
CA GLU A 22 -6.32 2.12 9.21
C GLU A 22 -5.79 1.44 7.94
N ILE A 23 -5.06 2.18 7.10
CA ILE A 23 -4.42 1.61 5.91
C ILE A 23 -3.32 0.64 6.33
N GLU A 24 -2.51 1.03 7.31
CA GLU A 24 -1.46 0.15 7.84
C GLU A 24 -2.05 -1.13 8.42
N VAL A 25 -3.11 -1.03 9.22
CA VAL A 25 -3.78 -2.20 9.78
C VAL A 25 -4.29 -3.11 8.68
N LEU A 26 -4.89 -2.55 7.64
CA LEU A 26 -5.41 -3.33 6.51
C LEU A 26 -4.30 -4.13 5.83
N PHE A 27 -3.20 -3.47 5.47
CA PHE A 27 -2.10 -4.14 4.76
C PHE A 27 -1.35 -5.14 5.64
N LYS A 28 -1.24 -4.86 6.93
CA LYS A 28 -0.59 -5.80 7.88
C LYS A 28 -1.28 -7.16 7.92
N LYS A 29 -2.57 -7.21 7.62
CA LYS A 29 -3.29 -8.49 7.54
C LYS A 29 -2.72 -9.42 6.48
N ALA A 30 -2.03 -8.88 5.48
CA ALA A 30 -1.41 -9.67 4.43
C ALA A 30 -0.29 -10.57 4.97
N GLU A 31 0.27 -10.26 6.14
CA GLU A 31 1.29 -11.12 6.76
C GLU A 31 0.76 -12.51 7.11
N LYS A 32 -0.56 -12.69 7.15
CA LYS A 32 -1.18 -14.00 7.39
C LYS A 32 -1.25 -14.86 6.13
N ILE A 33 -0.98 -14.29 4.96
CA ILE A 33 -0.95 -15.04 3.71
C ILE A 33 0.35 -15.82 3.65
N GLU A 34 0.26 -17.13 3.35
CA GLU A 34 1.46 -17.96 3.22
C GLU A 34 2.38 -17.39 2.14
N GLY A 35 3.66 -17.27 2.47
CA GLY A 35 4.66 -16.70 1.57
C GLY A 35 4.86 -15.21 1.70
N ILE A 36 4.03 -14.51 2.48
CA ILE A 36 4.25 -13.11 2.80
C ILE A 36 4.94 -13.03 4.16
N HIS A 37 6.15 -12.45 4.17
CA HIS A 37 7.02 -12.44 5.35
C HIS A 37 6.83 -11.19 6.20
N GLN A 38 6.72 -10.03 5.55
CA GLN A 38 6.64 -8.76 6.29
C GLN A 38 5.97 -7.70 5.44
N VAL A 39 5.16 -6.87 6.09
CA VAL A 39 4.56 -5.69 5.49
C VAL A 39 5.01 -4.47 6.29
N SER A 40 5.52 -3.46 5.59
CA SER A 40 5.99 -2.22 6.23
C SER A 40 5.29 -1.03 5.59
N PHE A 41 4.99 -0.04 6.41
CA PHE A 41 4.33 1.19 5.97
C PHE A 41 5.25 2.38 6.22
N TYR A 42 5.48 3.18 5.18
CA TYR A 42 6.38 4.33 5.25
C TYR A 42 5.66 5.59 4.78
N PRO A 43 5.20 6.45 5.69
CA PRO A 43 4.66 7.75 5.29
C PRO A 43 5.78 8.66 4.84
N SER A 44 5.50 9.53 3.87
CA SER A 44 6.48 10.51 3.42
C SER A 44 6.75 11.52 4.53
N VAL A 45 8.00 11.96 4.63
CA VAL A 45 8.40 13.00 5.57
C VAL A 45 8.51 14.37 4.90
N ILE A 46 8.26 14.42 3.59
CA ILE A 46 8.33 15.66 2.81
C ILE A 46 7.02 15.86 2.07
N ASP A 47 6.34 16.96 2.36
CA ASP A 47 5.05 17.30 1.72
C ASP A 47 5.29 18.36 0.65
N LEU A 48 5.58 17.90 -0.56
CA LEU A 48 5.76 18.75 -1.75
C LEU A 48 4.91 18.20 -2.89
N PRO A 49 4.52 19.04 -3.87
CA PRO A 49 3.68 18.58 -4.97
C PRO A 49 4.27 17.44 -5.79
N ASN A 50 5.59 17.30 -5.83
CA ASN A 50 6.25 16.25 -6.59
C ASN A 50 6.61 15.02 -5.74
N ARG A 51 6.00 14.89 -4.57
CA ARG A 51 6.21 13.74 -3.67
C ARG A 51 4.96 12.90 -3.56
N TYR A 52 5.15 11.58 -3.40
CA TYR A 52 4.07 10.67 -3.04
C TYR A 52 3.81 10.77 -1.53
N ASP A 53 2.67 10.26 -1.09
CA ASP A 53 2.25 10.40 0.31
C ASP A 53 2.75 9.29 1.21
N PHE A 54 2.71 8.04 0.72
CA PHE A 54 3.26 6.92 1.48
C PHE A 54 3.65 5.77 0.58
N MET A 55 4.41 4.85 1.15
CA MET A 55 4.86 3.64 0.48
C MET A 55 4.58 2.42 1.36
N ILE A 56 4.10 1.36 0.74
CA ILE A 56 3.96 0.06 1.38
C ILE A 56 4.98 -0.87 0.76
N LEU A 57 5.72 -1.56 1.62
CA LEU A 57 6.66 -2.60 1.20
C LEU A 57 6.14 -3.94 1.68
N ILE A 58 5.94 -4.86 0.74
CA ILE A 58 5.59 -6.25 1.05
C ILE A 58 6.77 -7.12 0.67
N GLU A 59 7.33 -7.82 1.66
CA GLU A 59 8.42 -8.78 1.44
C GLU A 59 7.79 -10.16 1.40
N LEU A 60 7.97 -10.87 0.27
CA LEU A 60 7.20 -12.09 0.02
C LEU A 60 7.94 -13.04 -0.93
N GLU A 61 7.50 -14.30 -0.91
CA GLU A 61 7.85 -15.25 -1.97
C GLU A 61 7.12 -14.85 -3.24
N ARG A 62 7.77 -14.98 -4.38
CA ARG A 62 7.22 -14.52 -5.66
C ARG A 62 5.84 -15.13 -5.96
N GLU A 63 5.66 -16.40 -5.59
CA GLU A 63 4.40 -17.11 -5.82
C GLU A 63 3.24 -16.53 -5.02
N ALA A 64 3.52 -15.85 -3.93
CA ALA A 64 2.49 -15.25 -3.08
C ALA A 64 1.91 -13.96 -3.67
N LEU A 65 2.55 -13.35 -4.66
CA LEU A 65 2.07 -12.08 -5.23
C LEU A 65 0.68 -12.23 -5.84
N ALA A 66 0.45 -13.29 -6.63
CA ALA A 66 -0.85 -13.52 -7.23
C ALA A 66 -1.93 -13.78 -6.18
N VAL A 67 -1.57 -14.46 -5.09
CA VAL A 67 -2.49 -14.70 -3.97
C VAL A 67 -2.86 -13.38 -3.30
N PHE A 68 -1.88 -12.51 -3.07
CA PHE A 68 -2.12 -11.17 -2.50
C PHE A 68 -3.03 -10.36 -3.42
N ASP A 69 -2.75 -10.32 -4.72
CA ASP A 69 -3.53 -9.54 -5.69
C ASP A 69 -4.98 -9.99 -5.75
N ALA A 70 -5.26 -11.28 -5.50
CA ALA A 70 -6.61 -11.84 -5.49
C ALA A 70 -7.26 -11.82 -4.10
N SER A 71 -6.55 -11.35 -3.07
CA SER A 71 -7.02 -11.41 -1.69
C SER A 71 -8.10 -10.38 -1.38
N ALA A 72 -8.85 -10.64 -0.31
CA ALA A 72 -9.82 -9.68 0.21
C ALA A 72 -9.14 -8.38 0.64
N ILE A 73 -7.91 -8.45 1.12
CA ILE A 73 -7.13 -7.28 1.54
C ILE A 73 -6.96 -6.32 0.36
N HIS A 74 -6.53 -6.86 -0.78
CA HIS A 74 -6.30 -6.05 -1.98
C HIS A 74 -7.63 -5.49 -2.53
N ARG A 75 -8.70 -6.31 -2.51
CA ARG A 75 -10.03 -5.84 -2.93
C ARG A 75 -10.53 -4.72 -2.02
N ASP A 76 -10.39 -4.86 -0.70
CA ASP A 76 -10.82 -3.85 0.27
C ASP A 76 -10.03 -2.56 0.10
N TRP A 77 -8.72 -2.68 -0.13
CA TRP A 77 -7.86 -1.53 -0.42
C TRP A 77 -8.38 -0.74 -1.63
N LYS A 78 -8.64 -1.45 -2.74
CA LYS A 78 -9.13 -0.79 -3.96
C LYS A 78 -10.52 -0.21 -3.78
N ALA A 79 -11.42 -0.93 -3.12
CA ALA A 79 -12.80 -0.50 -2.94
C ALA A 79 -12.90 0.72 -2.02
N LYS A 80 -12.12 0.75 -0.95
CA LYS A 80 -12.22 1.80 0.07
C LYS A 80 -11.38 3.03 -0.25
N TYR A 81 -10.21 2.83 -0.84
CA TYR A 81 -9.26 3.93 -1.02
C TYR A 81 -8.95 4.26 -2.48
N GLY A 82 -9.24 3.37 -3.42
CA GLY A 82 -8.84 3.55 -4.81
C GLY A 82 -9.30 4.87 -5.43
N SER A 83 -10.53 5.30 -5.14
CA SER A 83 -11.08 6.54 -5.69
C SER A 83 -10.48 7.79 -5.04
N LEU A 84 -9.75 7.65 -3.96
CA LEU A 84 -9.12 8.78 -3.25
C LEU A 84 -7.72 9.08 -3.81
N LEU A 85 -7.20 8.25 -4.70
CA LEU A 85 -5.84 8.38 -5.18
C LEU A 85 -5.77 9.17 -6.47
N THR A 86 -4.76 10.01 -6.61
CA THR A 86 -4.45 10.67 -7.87
C THR A 86 -3.32 9.96 -8.61
N ALA A 87 -2.49 9.19 -7.90
CA ALA A 87 -1.40 8.43 -8.52
C ALA A 87 -1.06 7.20 -7.69
N LYS A 88 -0.68 6.14 -8.37
CA LYS A 88 -0.20 4.90 -7.76
C LYS A 88 0.89 4.31 -8.65
N THR A 89 1.98 3.91 -8.03
CA THR A 89 3.12 3.30 -8.71
C THR A 89 3.46 1.99 -8.02
N ILE A 90 3.70 0.95 -8.81
CA ILE A 90 4.10 -0.37 -8.33
C ILE A 90 5.51 -0.64 -8.81
N PHE A 91 6.36 -1.15 -7.92
CA PHE A 91 7.72 -1.55 -8.27
C PHE A 91 8.07 -2.87 -7.58
N ASP A 92 8.61 -3.80 -8.36
CA ASP A 92 9.01 -5.11 -7.85
C ASP A 92 10.50 -5.32 -8.06
N CYS A 93 11.18 -5.82 -7.02
CA CYS A 93 12.60 -6.13 -7.11
C CYS A 93 12.96 -7.30 -6.18
N CYS A 94 14.21 -7.69 -6.21
CA CYS A 94 14.73 -8.75 -5.34
C CYS A 94 15.00 -8.25 -3.93
#